data_e5f99456e8b3aab1c0a108a3f8f5b4a0
#
_entry.id   e5f99456e8b3aab1c0a108a3f8f5b4a0
#
_cell.length_a   1.000
_cell.length_b   1.000
_cell.length_c   1.000
_cell.angle_alpha   90.00
_cell.angle_beta   90.00
_cell.angle_gamma   90.00
#
_symmetry.space_group_name_H-M   'P 1'
#
loop_
_entity.id
_entity.type
_entity.pdbx_description
1 polymer ?
#
loop_
_entity_poly.entity_id
_entity_poly.type
_entity_poly.pdbx_seq_one_letter_code
_entity_poly.pdbx_strand_id
1 'polypeptide(L)'
;METQEIASEELAPDTGKPVSKLNLGRFGAGFIFFCVVFMMSGTIGSTVLLPARFDTLGIGQGETILGTMNSIGIIFALISNVIFGALSDSSRSRFGKRTPWIIVGGPIAGIGFYLPSISPTLVTIVASWSLLQVGLNCMLAPCVAILSDRVPQKYRGTMSAFYGAGQIVGQSMGTIIGSAFINAPKTGFIIGTVCWFL
;
A
#
# COMPACT_ATOMS: atom_id res chain seq x y z
N MET A 1 2.89 35.39 -21.51
CA MET A 1 3.13 33.95 -21.50
C MET A 1 3.42 33.46 -20.09
N GLU A 2 4.35 34.04 -19.37
CA GLU A 2 4.75 33.63 -18.00
C GLU A 2 3.62 33.66 -16.95
N THR A 3 2.76 34.66 -16.96
CA THR A 3 1.60 34.76 -16.06
C THR A 3 0.50 33.71 -16.32
N GLN A 4 0.35 33.26 -17.56
CA GLN A 4 -0.60 32.19 -17.89
C GLN A 4 -0.06 30.80 -17.51
N GLU A 5 1.25 30.62 -17.57
CA GLU A 5 1.92 29.37 -17.21
C GLU A 5 1.90 29.18 -15.69
N ILE A 6 2.19 30.24 -14.91
CA ILE A 6 2.08 30.22 -13.44
C ILE A 6 0.64 29.97 -12.97
N ALA A 7 -0.36 30.54 -13.65
CA ALA A 7 -1.76 30.30 -13.33
C ALA A 7 -2.19 28.85 -13.61
N SER A 8 -1.65 28.21 -14.65
CA SER A 8 -1.96 26.81 -14.98
C SER A 8 -1.35 25.81 -14.00
N GLU A 9 -0.22 26.12 -13.38
CA GLU A 9 0.44 25.27 -12.37
C GLU A 9 -0.33 25.18 -11.04
N GLU A 10 -1.24 26.09 -10.76
CA GLU A 10 -2.06 26.14 -9.55
C GLU A 10 -3.43 25.45 -9.71
N LEU A 11 -3.78 25.02 -10.91
CA LEU A 11 -5.05 24.37 -11.19
C LEU A 11 -4.97 22.85 -10.99
N ALA A 12 -6.05 22.28 -10.46
CA ALA A 12 -6.18 20.81 -10.41
C ALA A 12 -6.34 20.26 -11.83
N PRO A 13 -5.53 19.27 -12.24
CA PRO A 13 -5.57 18.75 -13.60
C PRO A 13 -6.91 18.12 -14.02
N ASP A 14 -7.64 17.52 -13.04
CA ASP A 14 -8.92 16.85 -13.29
C ASP A 14 -10.11 17.79 -13.45
N THR A 15 -10.08 18.96 -12.80
CA THR A 15 -11.19 19.89 -12.77
C THR A 15 -10.92 21.24 -13.44
N GLY A 16 -9.64 21.56 -13.70
CA GLY A 16 -9.23 22.86 -14.20
C GLY A 16 -9.52 24.02 -13.24
N LYS A 17 -9.79 23.72 -11.96
CA LYS A 17 -10.15 24.72 -10.93
C LYS A 17 -9.02 24.92 -9.91
N PRO A 18 -8.90 26.15 -9.35
CA PRO A 18 -7.93 26.38 -8.28
C PRO A 18 -8.28 25.55 -7.04
N VAL A 19 -7.25 24.93 -6.43
CA VAL A 19 -7.42 24.10 -5.23
C VAL A 19 -7.24 24.96 -3.99
N SER A 20 -8.24 24.94 -3.11
CA SER A 20 -8.14 25.60 -1.81
C SER A 20 -7.03 24.96 -0.96
N LYS A 21 -6.24 25.79 -0.26
CA LYS A 21 -5.20 25.32 0.68
C LYS A 21 -5.74 24.36 1.74
N LEU A 22 -6.98 24.56 2.19
CA LEU A 22 -7.65 23.67 3.14
C LEU A 22 -7.90 22.29 2.54
N ASN A 23 -8.37 22.22 1.29
CA ASN A 23 -8.62 20.95 0.61
C ASN A 23 -7.31 20.21 0.32
N LEU A 24 -6.26 20.94 -0.04
CA LEU A 24 -4.92 20.39 -0.24
C LEU A 24 -4.35 19.81 1.06
N GLY A 25 -4.51 20.54 2.18
CA GLY A 25 -4.10 20.07 3.51
C GLY A 25 -4.86 18.82 3.96
N ARG A 26 -6.18 18.77 3.77
CA ARG A 26 -7.02 17.59 4.08
C ARG A 26 -6.64 16.39 3.23
N PHE A 27 -6.41 16.60 1.94
CA PHE A 27 -5.93 15.54 1.04
C PHE A 27 -4.56 15.03 1.48
N GLY A 28 -3.60 15.93 1.76
CA GLY A 28 -2.26 15.57 2.23
C GLY A 28 -2.30 14.77 3.54
N ALA A 29 -3.10 15.18 4.51
CA ALA A 29 -3.26 14.47 5.78
C ALA A 29 -3.85 13.06 5.59
N GLY A 30 -4.89 12.92 4.77
CA GLY A 30 -5.46 11.60 4.43
C GLY A 30 -4.46 10.72 3.67
N PHE A 31 -3.69 11.30 2.78
CA PHE A 31 -2.68 10.59 2.00
C PHE A 31 -1.51 10.10 2.87
N ILE A 32 -1.01 10.94 3.80
CA ILE A 32 0.01 10.52 4.78
C ILE A 32 -0.54 9.39 5.65
N PHE A 33 -1.76 9.54 6.19
CA PHE A 33 -2.39 8.52 7.03
C PHE A 33 -2.48 7.17 6.29
N PHE A 34 -2.96 7.19 5.04
CA PHE A 34 -2.99 5.99 4.18
C PHE A 34 -1.60 5.38 4.04
N CYS A 35 -0.57 6.19 3.72
CA CYS A 35 0.80 5.69 3.55
C CYS A 35 1.38 5.07 4.82
N VAL A 36 1.11 5.68 5.99
CA VAL A 36 1.55 5.16 7.29
C VAL A 36 0.90 3.82 7.57
N VAL A 37 -0.42 3.71 7.46
CA VAL A 37 -1.15 2.44 7.74
C VAL A 37 -0.76 1.36 6.73
N PHE A 38 -0.65 1.71 5.45
CA PHE A 38 -0.24 0.82 4.38
C PHE A 38 1.15 0.20 4.63
N MET A 39 2.15 1.04 4.91
CA MET A 39 3.52 0.57 5.18
C MET A 39 3.65 -0.13 6.53
N MET A 40 2.97 0.35 7.55
CA MET A 40 2.93 -0.29 8.87
C MET A 40 2.44 -1.73 8.76
N SER A 41 1.30 -1.95 8.12
CA SER A 41 0.72 -3.29 7.97
C SER A 41 1.62 -4.23 7.17
N GLY A 42 2.18 -3.77 6.05
CA GLY A 42 3.12 -4.56 5.25
C GLY A 42 4.39 -4.94 6.03
N THR A 43 4.95 -4.00 6.79
CA THR A 43 6.18 -4.21 7.58
C THR A 43 5.97 -5.17 8.74
N ILE A 44 4.84 -5.08 9.46
CA ILE A 44 4.49 -6.06 10.51
C ILE A 44 4.59 -7.49 9.95
N GLY A 45 4.02 -7.73 8.77
CA GLY A 45 4.04 -9.04 8.13
C GLY A 45 5.44 -9.48 7.70
N SER A 46 6.10 -8.66 6.87
CA SER A 46 7.35 -9.05 6.21
C SER A 46 8.55 -9.15 7.16
N THR A 47 8.63 -8.25 8.14
CA THR A 47 9.82 -8.11 8.98
C THR A 47 9.75 -8.93 10.26
N VAL A 48 8.54 -9.17 10.79
CA VAL A 48 8.37 -9.81 12.09
C VAL A 48 7.57 -11.11 12.02
N LEU A 49 6.35 -11.06 11.46
CA LEU A 49 5.43 -12.19 11.57
C LEU A 49 5.81 -13.37 10.67
N LEU A 50 6.30 -13.11 9.46
CA LEU A 50 6.74 -14.18 8.56
C LEU A 50 7.98 -14.92 9.07
N PRO A 51 9.06 -14.24 9.50
CA PRO A 51 10.19 -14.92 10.16
C PRO A 51 9.74 -15.78 11.34
N ALA A 52 8.94 -15.22 12.26
CA ALA A 52 8.39 -15.97 13.39
C ALA A 52 7.52 -17.17 12.97
N ARG A 53 6.82 -17.05 11.83
CA ARG A 53 6.05 -18.17 11.28
C ARG A 53 6.95 -19.27 10.72
N PHE A 54 8.04 -18.90 10.05
CA PHE A 54 9.01 -19.87 9.54
C PHE A 54 9.68 -20.65 10.69
N ASP A 55 10.02 -19.98 11.76
CA ASP A 55 10.56 -20.62 12.96
C ASP A 55 9.57 -21.62 13.55
N THR A 56 8.28 -21.28 13.64
CA THR A 56 7.24 -22.19 14.14
C THR A 56 7.02 -23.42 13.26
N LEU A 57 7.33 -23.32 11.97
CA LEU A 57 7.22 -24.44 11.02
C LEU A 57 8.52 -25.25 10.90
N GLY A 58 9.58 -24.87 11.62
CA GLY A 58 10.89 -25.50 11.55
C GLY A 58 11.57 -25.35 10.19
N ILE A 59 11.23 -24.30 9.45
CA ILE A 59 11.79 -24.03 8.14
C ILE A 59 13.15 -23.36 8.32
N GLY A 60 14.23 -24.10 8.10
CA GLY A 60 15.59 -23.55 8.08
C GLY A 60 15.79 -22.54 6.93
N GLN A 61 16.84 -21.69 7.04
CA GLN A 61 17.19 -20.69 6.01
C GLN A 61 16.09 -19.63 5.77
N GLY A 62 15.40 -19.17 6.80
CA GLY A 62 14.29 -18.23 6.71
C GLY A 62 14.62 -16.96 5.91
N GLU A 63 15.84 -16.45 6.00
CA GLU A 63 16.28 -15.26 5.22
C GLU A 63 16.31 -15.51 3.72
N THR A 64 16.82 -16.66 3.28
CA THR A 64 16.86 -17.05 1.85
C THR A 64 15.44 -17.22 1.31
N ILE A 65 14.57 -17.80 2.12
CA ILE A 65 13.15 -18.00 1.78
C ILE A 65 12.42 -16.67 1.66
N LEU A 66 12.64 -15.75 2.59
CA LEU A 66 12.10 -14.39 2.51
C LEU A 66 12.56 -13.67 1.23
N GLY A 67 13.84 -13.79 0.89
CA GLY A 67 14.39 -13.23 -0.34
C GLY A 67 13.72 -13.79 -1.60
N THR A 68 13.57 -15.11 -1.68
CA THR A 68 12.91 -15.78 -2.80
C THR A 68 11.42 -15.41 -2.88
N MET A 69 10.73 -15.43 -1.76
CA MET A 69 9.32 -15.05 -1.66
C MET A 69 9.09 -13.60 -2.08
N ASN A 70 9.96 -12.68 -1.65
CA ASN A 70 9.88 -11.29 -2.05
C ASN A 70 10.17 -11.13 -3.55
N SER A 71 11.12 -11.86 -4.12
CA SER A 71 11.42 -11.83 -5.56
C SER A 71 10.22 -12.30 -6.39
N ILE A 72 9.56 -13.37 -5.99
CA ILE A 72 8.31 -13.84 -6.63
C ILE A 72 7.22 -12.78 -6.45
N GLY A 73 7.07 -12.25 -5.24
CA GLY A 73 6.10 -11.21 -4.93
C GLY A 73 6.26 -9.94 -5.78
N ILE A 74 7.49 -9.52 -6.07
CA ILE A 74 7.77 -8.36 -6.94
C ILE A 74 7.25 -8.59 -8.36
N ILE A 75 7.34 -9.81 -8.90
CA ILE A 75 6.80 -10.12 -10.23
C ILE A 75 5.27 -9.90 -10.24
N PHE A 76 4.56 -10.45 -9.22
CA PHE A 76 3.13 -10.22 -9.08
C PHE A 76 2.79 -8.75 -8.84
N ALA A 77 3.61 -8.04 -8.07
CA ALA A 77 3.46 -6.60 -7.84
C ALA A 77 3.55 -5.79 -9.14
N LEU A 78 4.56 -6.04 -9.97
CA LEU A 78 4.76 -5.36 -11.25
C LEU A 78 3.59 -5.58 -12.20
N ILE A 79 3.20 -6.84 -12.38
CA ILE A 79 2.08 -7.21 -13.26
C ILE A 79 0.78 -6.55 -12.76
N SER A 80 0.50 -6.66 -11.47
CA SER A 80 -0.70 -6.09 -10.84
C SER A 80 -0.73 -4.57 -10.93
N ASN A 81 0.42 -3.90 -10.75
CA ASN A 81 0.52 -2.45 -10.84
C ASN A 81 0.11 -1.95 -12.22
N VAL A 82 0.63 -2.58 -13.29
CA VAL A 82 0.28 -2.24 -14.68
C VAL A 82 -1.19 -2.51 -14.95
N ILE A 83 -1.69 -3.69 -14.57
CA ILE A 83 -3.09 -4.08 -14.80
C ILE A 83 -4.05 -3.13 -14.07
N PHE A 84 -3.88 -2.93 -12.77
CA PHE A 84 -4.79 -2.08 -11.98
C PHE A 84 -4.61 -0.59 -12.26
N GLY A 85 -3.42 -0.16 -12.67
CA GLY A 85 -3.21 1.17 -13.24
C GLY A 85 -4.11 1.40 -14.46
N ALA A 86 -4.00 0.55 -15.47
CA ALA A 86 -4.79 0.63 -16.70
C ALA A 86 -6.30 0.47 -16.46
N LEU A 87 -6.70 -0.51 -15.61
CA LEU A 87 -8.11 -0.72 -15.27
C LEU A 87 -8.70 0.48 -14.53
N SER A 88 -7.95 1.09 -13.60
CA SER A 88 -8.44 2.27 -12.89
C SER A 88 -8.58 3.48 -13.80
N ASP A 89 -7.74 3.60 -14.83
CA ASP A 89 -7.84 4.69 -15.82
C ASP A 89 -9.07 4.56 -16.71
N SER A 90 -9.42 3.33 -17.10
CA SER A 90 -10.57 3.03 -17.95
C SER A 90 -11.91 2.96 -17.19
N SER A 91 -11.88 2.88 -15.88
CA SER A 91 -13.07 2.69 -15.04
C SER A 91 -13.96 3.94 -15.03
N ARG A 92 -15.29 3.70 -15.16
CA ARG A 92 -16.33 4.73 -15.03
C ARG A 92 -17.30 4.34 -13.91
N SER A 93 -16.95 4.66 -12.68
CA SER A 93 -17.82 4.39 -11.53
C SER A 93 -18.45 5.67 -11.00
N ARG A 94 -19.66 5.55 -10.43
CA ARG A 94 -20.33 6.63 -9.68
C ARG A 94 -19.55 7.13 -8.45
N PHE A 95 -18.63 6.32 -7.94
CA PHE A 95 -17.73 6.67 -6.81
C PHE A 95 -16.39 7.25 -7.27
N GLY A 96 -16.26 7.55 -8.58
CA GLY A 96 -14.99 7.94 -9.19
C GLY A 96 -14.23 6.75 -9.77
N LYS A 97 -13.30 7.02 -10.69
CA LYS A 97 -12.57 5.96 -11.43
C LYS A 97 -11.55 5.19 -10.56
N ARG A 98 -11.02 5.80 -9.49
CA ARG A 98 -9.94 5.23 -8.66
C ARG A 98 -10.45 4.52 -7.39
N THR A 99 -11.50 5.06 -6.77
CA THR A 99 -12.01 4.61 -5.46
C THR A 99 -12.41 3.13 -5.41
N PRO A 100 -13.11 2.55 -6.41
CA PRO A 100 -13.49 1.14 -6.35
C PRO A 100 -12.30 0.18 -6.23
N TRP A 101 -11.19 0.49 -6.89
CA TRP A 101 -10.00 -0.34 -6.87
C TRP A 101 -9.28 -0.31 -5.51
N ILE A 102 -9.27 0.85 -4.85
CA ILE A 102 -8.74 0.98 -3.49
C ILE A 102 -9.59 0.17 -2.52
N ILE A 103 -10.93 0.27 -2.61
CA ILE A 103 -11.87 -0.47 -1.75
C ILE A 103 -11.75 -2.00 -1.97
N VAL A 104 -11.56 -2.45 -3.20
CA VAL A 104 -11.42 -3.89 -3.51
C VAL A 104 -10.03 -4.41 -3.13
N GLY A 105 -8.99 -3.61 -3.30
CA GLY A 105 -7.61 -3.99 -3.00
C GLY A 105 -7.38 -4.28 -1.52
N GLY A 106 -8.04 -3.53 -0.61
CA GLY A 106 -7.92 -3.73 0.84
C GLY A 106 -8.30 -5.14 1.29
N PRO A 107 -9.52 -5.64 1.02
CA PRO A 107 -9.89 -7.02 1.31
C PRO A 107 -8.99 -8.07 0.70
N ILE A 108 -8.56 -7.90 -0.55
CA ILE A 108 -7.63 -8.83 -1.21
C ILE A 108 -6.29 -8.86 -0.45
N ALA A 109 -5.76 -7.69 -0.12
CA ALA A 109 -4.53 -7.56 0.67
C ALA A 109 -4.70 -8.17 2.07
N GLY A 110 -5.80 -7.87 2.75
CA GLY A 110 -6.11 -8.41 4.07
C GLY A 110 -6.19 -9.95 4.09
N ILE A 111 -6.86 -10.55 3.11
CA ILE A 111 -6.92 -12.01 2.96
C ILE A 111 -5.51 -12.56 2.70
N GLY A 112 -4.77 -11.99 1.74
CA GLY A 112 -3.40 -12.39 1.43
C GLY A 112 -2.45 -12.25 2.62
N PHE A 113 -2.68 -11.26 3.49
CA PHE A 113 -1.92 -11.06 4.71
C PHE A 113 -2.27 -12.08 5.82
N TYR A 114 -3.54 -12.47 5.94
CA TYR A 114 -3.98 -13.42 6.96
C TYR A 114 -3.58 -14.87 6.65
N LEU A 115 -3.68 -15.27 5.39
CA LEU A 115 -3.48 -16.67 4.97
C LEU A 115 -2.15 -17.29 5.43
N PRO A 116 -1.00 -16.61 5.45
CA PRO A 116 0.25 -17.16 6.00
C PRO A 116 0.14 -17.64 7.44
N SER A 117 -0.75 -17.06 8.25
CA SER A 117 -0.95 -17.46 9.65
C SER A 117 -1.46 -18.89 9.83
N ILE A 118 -2.21 -19.38 8.85
CA ILE A 118 -2.84 -20.72 8.84
C ILE A 118 -2.21 -21.67 7.81
N SER A 119 -1.33 -21.16 6.95
CA SER A 119 -0.71 -21.95 5.89
C SER A 119 0.27 -22.98 6.45
N PRO A 120 0.11 -24.28 6.09
CA PRO A 120 0.96 -25.35 6.62
C PRO A 120 2.28 -25.54 5.84
N THR A 121 2.38 -25.01 4.63
CA THR A 121 3.51 -25.23 3.74
C THR A 121 4.09 -23.94 3.20
N LEU A 122 5.37 -23.97 2.81
CA LEU A 122 6.04 -22.84 2.18
C LEU A 122 5.34 -22.38 0.90
N VAL A 123 4.87 -23.30 0.07
CA VAL A 123 4.18 -22.99 -1.18
C VAL A 123 2.91 -22.17 -0.92
N THR A 124 2.12 -22.56 0.08
CA THR A 124 0.90 -21.83 0.44
C THR A 124 1.21 -20.45 1.04
N ILE A 125 2.32 -20.31 1.76
CA ILE A 125 2.78 -19.01 2.27
C ILE A 125 3.20 -18.09 1.11
N VAL A 126 3.98 -18.60 0.16
CA VAL A 126 4.42 -17.82 -1.02
C VAL A 126 3.21 -17.40 -1.87
N ALA A 127 2.27 -18.30 -2.11
CA ALA A 127 1.05 -17.99 -2.86
C ALA A 127 0.21 -16.91 -2.15
N SER A 128 0.07 -17.00 -0.83
CA SER A 128 -0.64 -16.01 -0.02
C SER A 128 0.04 -14.65 -0.05
N TRP A 129 1.37 -14.63 0.02
CA TRP A 129 2.16 -13.40 -0.10
C TRP A 129 2.05 -12.77 -1.49
N SER A 130 2.02 -13.59 -2.53
CA SER A 130 1.78 -13.12 -3.89
C SER A 130 0.37 -12.50 -4.04
N LEU A 131 -0.65 -13.11 -3.40
CA LEU A 131 -1.99 -12.55 -3.35
C LEU A 131 -2.01 -11.19 -2.60
N LEU A 132 -1.28 -11.07 -1.49
CA LEU A 132 -1.10 -9.80 -0.80
C LEU A 132 -0.53 -8.74 -1.76
N GLN A 133 0.51 -9.07 -2.51
CA GLN A 133 1.13 -8.14 -3.46
C GLN A 133 0.17 -7.69 -4.57
N VAL A 134 -0.72 -8.57 -5.02
CA VAL A 134 -1.80 -8.22 -5.96
C VAL A 134 -2.76 -7.20 -5.32
N GLY A 135 -3.21 -7.45 -4.09
CA GLY A 135 -4.09 -6.52 -3.34
C GLY A 135 -3.43 -5.17 -3.08
N LEU A 136 -2.16 -5.17 -2.65
CA LEU A 136 -1.38 -3.96 -2.43
C LEU A 136 -1.32 -3.08 -3.68
N ASN A 137 -1.03 -3.67 -4.83
CA ASN A 137 -0.89 -2.90 -6.07
C ASN A 137 -2.26 -2.51 -6.67
N CYS A 138 -3.32 -3.27 -6.37
CA CYS A 138 -4.70 -2.88 -6.67
C CYS A 138 -5.08 -1.57 -5.94
N MET A 139 -4.54 -1.32 -4.74
CA MET A 139 -4.74 -0.07 -3.99
C MET A 139 -3.74 1.01 -4.39
N LEU A 140 -2.45 0.65 -4.47
CA LEU A 140 -1.34 1.59 -4.60
C LEU A 140 -1.34 2.30 -5.96
N ALA A 141 -1.54 1.56 -7.06
CA ALA A 141 -1.52 2.13 -8.40
C ALA A 141 -2.58 3.25 -8.58
N PRO A 142 -3.87 3.04 -8.23
CA PRO A 142 -4.86 4.11 -8.25
C PRO A 142 -4.58 5.22 -7.24
N CYS A 143 -4.04 4.90 -6.06
CA CYS A 143 -3.76 5.89 -5.02
C CYS A 143 -2.68 6.89 -5.46
N VAL A 144 -1.59 6.39 -6.04
CA VAL A 144 -0.52 7.24 -6.60
C VAL A 144 -1.04 8.05 -7.79
N ALA A 145 -1.89 7.48 -8.61
CA ALA A 145 -2.49 8.19 -9.74
C ALA A 145 -3.43 9.34 -9.30
N ILE A 146 -4.11 9.23 -8.14
CA ILE A 146 -4.89 10.35 -7.57
C ILE A 146 -3.98 11.56 -7.31
N LEU A 147 -2.72 11.35 -6.90
CA LEU A 147 -1.77 12.43 -6.67
C LEU A 147 -1.54 13.24 -7.96
N SER A 148 -1.33 12.56 -9.09
CA SER A 148 -1.14 13.23 -10.38
C SER A 148 -2.42 13.86 -10.94
N ASP A 149 -3.59 13.25 -10.67
CA ASP A 149 -4.88 13.70 -11.18
C ASP A 149 -5.40 14.95 -10.44
N ARG A 150 -5.20 15.03 -9.12
CA ARG A 150 -5.83 16.05 -8.25
C ARG A 150 -4.89 17.11 -7.70
N VAL A 151 -3.59 16.81 -7.61
CA VAL A 151 -2.64 17.76 -7.04
C VAL A 151 -2.05 18.64 -8.12
N PRO A 152 -2.18 19.98 -8.00
CA PRO A 152 -1.53 20.93 -8.90
C PRO A 152 -0.01 20.68 -8.97
N GLN A 153 0.57 20.92 -10.12
CA GLN A 153 1.99 20.64 -10.40
C GLN A 153 2.92 21.28 -9.36
N LYS A 154 2.64 22.51 -8.97
CA LYS A 154 3.35 23.26 -7.93
C LYS A 154 3.49 22.52 -6.60
N TYR A 155 2.50 21.70 -6.21
CA TYR A 155 2.45 21.02 -4.90
C TYR A 155 2.81 19.53 -4.97
N ARG A 156 3.08 18.96 -6.15
CA ARG A 156 3.38 17.53 -6.32
C ARG A 156 4.64 17.11 -5.57
N GLY A 157 5.69 17.95 -5.59
CA GLY A 157 6.92 17.68 -4.85
C GLY A 157 6.68 17.57 -3.34
N THR A 158 5.91 18.50 -2.76
CA THR A 158 5.54 18.45 -1.33
C THR A 158 4.72 17.20 -0.99
N MET A 159 3.76 16.82 -1.85
CA MET A 159 2.95 15.62 -1.63
C MET A 159 3.77 14.33 -1.77
N SER A 160 4.73 14.29 -2.69
CA SER A 160 5.68 13.18 -2.81
C SER A 160 6.61 13.06 -1.59
N ALA A 161 7.02 14.20 -1.01
CA ALA A 161 7.77 14.19 0.24
C ALA A 161 6.92 13.65 1.41
N PHE A 162 5.64 14.01 1.49
CA PHE A 162 4.70 13.46 2.47
C PHE A 162 4.49 11.96 2.26
N TYR A 163 4.41 11.49 1.02
CA TYR A 163 4.36 10.06 0.70
C TYR A 163 5.59 9.33 1.25
N GLY A 164 6.80 9.82 0.97
CA GLY A 164 8.04 9.24 1.46
C GLY A 164 8.14 9.25 2.99
N ALA A 165 7.78 10.38 3.63
CA ALA A 165 7.77 10.49 5.09
C ALA A 165 6.76 9.51 5.72
N GLY A 166 5.56 9.39 5.15
CA GLY A 166 4.55 8.43 5.59
C GLY A 166 5.04 6.99 5.51
N GLN A 167 5.78 6.64 4.45
CA GLN A 167 6.38 5.31 4.32
C GLN A 167 7.41 5.01 5.43
N ILE A 168 8.32 5.94 5.71
CA ILE A 168 9.36 5.77 6.74
C ILE A 168 8.73 5.63 8.12
N VAL A 169 7.78 6.51 8.44
CA VAL A 169 7.03 6.44 9.71
C VAL A 169 6.27 5.13 9.83
N GLY A 170 5.57 4.72 8.78
CA GLY A 170 4.82 3.47 8.74
C GLY A 170 5.70 2.24 8.94
N GLN A 171 6.85 2.17 8.26
CA GLN A 171 7.82 1.08 8.44
C GLN A 171 8.34 1.02 9.87
N SER A 172 8.73 2.15 10.45
CA SER A 172 9.23 2.23 11.83
C SER A 172 8.16 1.78 12.82
N MET A 173 6.94 2.29 12.69
CA MET A 173 5.81 1.87 13.52
C MET A 173 5.49 0.38 13.34
N GLY A 174 5.52 -0.12 12.11
CA GLY A 174 5.29 -1.53 11.79
C GLY A 174 6.29 -2.46 12.47
N THR A 175 7.57 -2.10 12.49
CA THR A 175 8.61 -2.86 13.18
C THR A 175 8.38 -2.86 14.69
N ILE A 176 8.11 -1.69 15.29
CA ILE A 176 7.89 -1.56 16.75
C ILE A 176 6.63 -2.33 17.16
N ILE A 177 5.51 -2.12 16.48
CA ILE A 177 4.24 -2.80 16.80
C ILE A 177 4.36 -4.30 16.53
N GLY A 178 4.97 -4.68 15.40
CA GLY A 178 5.18 -6.08 15.05
C GLY A 178 6.00 -6.84 16.09
N SER A 179 7.04 -6.22 16.64
CA SER A 179 7.89 -6.84 17.67
C SER A 179 7.11 -7.26 18.94
N ALA A 180 6.04 -6.54 19.28
CA ALA A 180 5.18 -6.90 20.41
C ALA A 180 4.41 -8.25 20.18
N PHE A 181 4.28 -8.69 18.91
CA PHE A 181 3.58 -9.91 18.55
C PHE A 181 4.50 -11.07 18.15
N ILE A 182 5.80 -10.96 18.36
CA ILE A 182 6.77 -12.00 18.00
C ILE A 182 6.44 -13.35 18.68
N ASN A 183 5.96 -13.30 19.93
CA ASN A 183 5.56 -14.47 20.72
C ASN A 183 4.07 -14.89 20.47
N ALA A 184 3.32 -14.09 19.72
CA ALA A 184 1.93 -14.35 19.40
C ALA A 184 1.62 -14.02 17.92
N PRO A 185 2.31 -14.66 16.95
CA PRO A 185 2.25 -14.26 15.55
C PRO A 185 0.82 -14.35 14.97
N LYS A 186 -0.01 -15.28 15.39
CA LYS A 186 -1.41 -15.36 14.95
C LYS A 186 -2.20 -14.10 15.29
N THR A 187 -2.03 -13.56 16.49
CA THR A 187 -2.68 -12.31 16.92
C THR A 187 -2.16 -11.13 16.09
N GLY A 188 -0.85 -11.07 15.83
CA GLY A 188 -0.26 -10.08 14.96
C GLY A 188 -0.82 -10.11 13.53
N PHE A 189 -1.00 -11.30 12.96
CA PHE A 189 -1.64 -11.45 11.64
C PHE A 189 -3.09 -10.96 11.63
N ILE A 190 -3.88 -11.23 12.67
CA ILE A 190 -5.26 -10.73 12.79
C ILE A 190 -5.28 -9.20 12.85
N ILE A 191 -4.47 -8.59 13.70
CA ILE A 191 -4.40 -7.13 13.85
C ILE A 191 -3.92 -6.47 12.55
N GLY A 192 -2.85 -6.99 11.93
CA GLY A 192 -2.39 -6.50 10.65
C GLY A 192 -3.45 -6.63 9.55
N THR A 193 -4.22 -7.72 9.54
CA THR A 193 -5.34 -7.91 8.61
C THR A 193 -6.40 -6.84 8.79
N VAL A 194 -6.79 -6.51 10.02
CA VAL A 194 -7.78 -5.46 10.30
C VAL A 194 -7.32 -4.11 9.73
N CYS A 195 -6.02 -3.80 9.81
CA CYS A 195 -5.48 -2.58 9.23
C CYS A 195 -5.66 -2.47 7.70
N TRP A 196 -5.83 -3.59 6.98
CA TRP A 196 -6.10 -3.57 5.54
C TRP A 196 -7.57 -3.29 5.18
N PHE A 197 -8.47 -3.35 6.15
CA PHE A 197 -9.88 -3.02 5.99
C PHE A 197 -10.22 -1.59 6.41
N LEU A 198 -9.26 -0.86 7.01
CA LEU A 198 -9.40 0.55 7.41
C LEU A 198 -9.02 1.50 6.28
#